data_e476d6f9f821ee54dc1cc41c8148689b
#
_entry.id   e476d6f9f821ee54dc1cc41c8148689b
#
_cell.length_a   1.000
_cell.length_b   1.000
_cell.length_c   1.000
_cell.angle_alpha   90.00
_cell.angle_beta   90.00
_cell.angle_gamma   90.00
#
_symmetry.space_group_name_H-M   'P 1'
#
loop_
_entity.id
_entity.type
_entity.pdbx_description
1 polymer ?
#
loop_
_entity_poly.entity_id
_entity_poly.type
_entity_poly.pdbx_seq_one_letter_code
_entity_poly.pdbx_strand_id
1 'polypeptide(L)'
;SVTNSSNDLSAEELAKLTPEQLAEIERKYDEGAATRAVGPNVGMVLRAVALVFALYHFVTAGFGLPADHWHMGWHLSGLFILTYALFPIFKSDSAFAMKVSRLRLGNIPLYDLVFMALGVASSLYVGLAWRGIPALGIEEQTFRMGNPNGYDVFFGVIIILLVLDIARRTLGL
;
A
#
# COMPACT_ATOMS: atom_id res chain seq x y z
N SER A 1 4.67 -25.97 -34.68
CA SER A 1 5.91 -25.71 -33.93
C SER A 1 5.85 -24.27 -33.41
N VAL A 2 5.38 -24.16 -32.18
CA VAL A 2 5.31 -22.87 -31.46
C VAL A 2 6.63 -22.75 -30.70
N THR A 3 7.53 -21.91 -31.18
CA THR A 3 8.75 -21.52 -30.48
C THR A 3 8.38 -20.64 -29.31
N ASN A 4 8.54 -21.22 -28.15
CA ASN A 4 8.43 -20.52 -26.86
C ASN A 4 9.68 -19.61 -26.73
N SER A 5 9.53 -18.33 -27.02
CA SER A 5 10.57 -17.33 -26.82
C SER A 5 10.58 -16.96 -25.34
N SER A 6 11.24 -17.79 -24.53
CA SER A 6 11.66 -17.38 -23.19
C SER A 6 12.73 -16.31 -23.36
N ASN A 7 12.40 -15.11 -22.92
CA ASN A 7 13.22 -13.89 -23.03
C ASN A 7 14.32 -13.86 -21.95
N ASP A 8 14.97 -14.98 -21.69
CA ASP A 8 16.15 -15.05 -20.81
C ASP A 8 17.37 -14.76 -21.67
N LEU A 9 17.87 -13.50 -21.59
CA LEU A 9 19.14 -13.12 -22.19
C LEU A 9 20.25 -14.02 -21.61
N SER A 10 21.03 -14.63 -22.47
CA SER A 10 22.18 -15.43 -22.03
C SER A 10 23.22 -14.56 -21.33
N ALA A 11 24.02 -15.14 -20.43
CA ALA A 11 25.09 -14.43 -19.75
C ALA A 11 26.09 -13.76 -20.72
N GLU A 12 26.23 -14.31 -21.93
CA GLU A 12 27.08 -13.78 -22.98
C GLU A 12 26.46 -12.57 -23.70
N GLU A 13 25.14 -12.52 -23.81
CA GLU A 13 24.40 -11.36 -24.33
C GLU A 13 24.38 -10.21 -23.32
N LEU A 14 24.23 -10.53 -22.03
CA LEU A 14 24.32 -9.54 -20.93
C LEU A 14 25.71 -8.89 -20.86
N ALA A 15 26.78 -9.66 -21.11
CA ALA A 15 28.15 -9.14 -21.11
C ALA A 15 28.47 -8.18 -22.29
N LYS A 16 27.65 -8.17 -23.34
CA LYS A 16 27.78 -7.30 -24.52
C LYS A 16 26.97 -6.00 -24.39
N LEU A 17 26.14 -5.87 -23.36
CA LEU A 17 25.32 -4.68 -23.14
C LEU A 17 26.16 -3.52 -22.62
N THR A 18 25.87 -2.33 -23.10
CA THR A 18 26.44 -1.11 -22.51
C THR A 18 25.89 -0.85 -21.11
N PRO A 19 26.61 -0.12 -20.24
CA PRO A 19 26.12 0.24 -18.91
C PRO A 19 24.74 0.93 -18.94
N GLU A 20 24.46 1.71 -19.98
CA GLU A 20 23.17 2.39 -20.16
C GLU A 20 22.04 1.40 -20.50
N GLN A 21 22.31 0.40 -21.33
CA GLN A 21 21.36 -0.66 -21.68
C GLN A 21 21.08 -1.57 -20.49
N LEU A 22 22.12 -1.89 -19.70
CA LEU A 22 21.96 -2.64 -18.44
C LEU A 22 21.06 -1.89 -17.46
N ALA A 23 21.31 -0.59 -17.27
CA ALA A 23 20.49 0.25 -16.39
C ALA A 23 19.04 0.39 -16.88
N GLU A 24 18.81 0.39 -18.20
CA GLU A 24 17.46 0.40 -18.78
C GLU A 24 16.72 -0.93 -18.55
N ILE A 25 17.41 -2.05 -18.72
CA ILE A 25 16.89 -3.39 -18.45
C ILE A 25 16.59 -3.54 -16.96
N GLU A 26 17.55 -3.17 -16.09
CA GLU A 26 17.39 -3.19 -14.64
C GLU A 26 16.17 -2.36 -14.22
N ARG A 27 16.01 -1.14 -14.76
CA ARG A 27 14.85 -0.28 -14.53
C ARG A 27 13.55 -0.86 -15.04
N LYS A 28 13.56 -1.69 -16.09
CA LYS A 28 12.39 -2.33 -16.68
C LYS A 28 11.93 -3.56 -15.90
N TYR A 29 12.88 -4.29 -15.31
CA TYR A 29 12.62 -5.55 -14.58
C TYR A 29 12.72 -5.39 -13.06
N ASP A 30 13.28 -4.28 -12.55
CA ASP A 30 13.31 -3.99 -11.13
C ASP A 30 11.90 -3.58 -10.65
N GLU A 31 11.32 -4.40 -9.78
CA GLU A 31 10.05 -4.10 -9.14
C GLU A 31 10.13 -2.78 -8.32
N GLY A 32 11.33 -2.43 -7.84
CA GLY A 32 11.62 -1.15 -7.20
C GLY A 32 11.50 0.06 -8.13
N ALA A 33 11.71 -0.13 -9.44
CA ALA A 33 11.53 0.93 -10.44
C ALA A 33 10.06 1.34 -10.63
N ALA A 34 9.11 0.53 -10.16
CA ALA A 34 7.69 0.85 -10.15
C ALA A 34 7.31 1.85 -9.04
N THR A 35 8.24 2.19 -8.14
CA THR A 35 7.96 3.12 -7.04
C THR A 35 7.98 4.57 -7.50
N ARG A 36 7.09 5.36 -6.87
CA ARG A 36 6.96 6.79 -7.14
C ARG A 36 8.12 7.56 -6.50
N ALA A 37 8.76 8.46 -7.28
CA ALA A 37 9.64 9.47 -6.72
C ALA A 37 8.82 10.54 -6.00
N VAL A 38 8.90 10.57 -4.67
CA VAL A 38 8.21 11.56 -3.83
C VAL A 38 9.09 12.78 -3.56
N GLY A 39 8.47 13.94 -3.34
CA GLY A 39 9.20 15.16 -2.99
C GLY A 39 9.97 15.01 -1.66
N PRO A 40 11.05 15.81 -1.44
CA PRO A 40 11.96 15.59 -0.31
C PRO A 40 11.29 15.65 1.06
N ASN A 41 10.36 16.60 1.27
CA ASN A 41 9.65 16.73 2.54
C ASN A 41 8.71 15.55 2.80
N VAL A 42 7.95 15.13 1.78
CA VAL A 42 7.08 13.95 1.87
C VAL A 42 7.91 12.68 2.04
N GLY A 43 9.03 12.57 1.33
CA GLY A 43 9.96 11.45 1.47
C GLY A 43 10.56 11.35 2.88
N MET A 44 10.82 12.47 3.55
CA MET A 44 11.27 12.48 4.95
C MET A 44 10.17 11.95 5.87
N VAL A 45 8.93 12.41 5.71
CA VAL A 45 7.79 11.93 6.51
C VAL A 45 7.55 10.44 6.30
N LEU A 46 7.58 9.96 5.05
CA LEU A 46 7.39 8.54 4.76
C LEU A 46 8.50 7.66 5.35
N ARG A 47 9.75 8.13 5.33
CA ARG A 47 10.87 7.43 6.00
C ARG A 47 10.67 7.36 7.51
N ALA A 48 10.19 8.45 8.13
CA ALA A 48 9.86 8.45 9.55
C ALA A 48 8.71 7.47 9.86
N VAL A 49 7.65 7.46 9.06
CA VAL A 49 6.54 6.50 9.19
C VAL A 49 7.03 5.06 9.04
N ALA A 50 7.85 4.78 8.02
CA ALA A 50 8.41 3.45 7.80
C ALA A 50 9.30 3.00 8.97
N LEU A 51 10.12 3.90 9.53
CA LEU A 51 10.96 3.62 10.69
C LEU A 51 10.10 3.30 11.93
N VAL A 52 9.11 4.14 12.24
CA VAL A 52 8.20 3.91 13.36
C VAL A 52 7.43 2.59 13.19
N PHE A 53 6.98 2.31 11.97
CA PHE A 53 6.29 1.08 11.63
C PHE A 53 7.20 -0.15 11.83
N ALA A 54 8.45 -0.09 11.36
CA ALA A 54 9.43 -1.16 11.54
C ALA A 54 9.78 -1.37 13.03
N LEU A 55 10.01 -0.29 13.79
CA LEU A 55 10.28 -0.35 15.23
C LEU A 55 9.10 -0.92 16.01
N TYR A 56 7.88 -0.52 15.67
CA TYR A 56 6.67 -1.09 16.28
C TYR A 56 6.61 -2.61 16.10
N HIS A 57 6.85 -3.11 14.87
CA HIS A 57 6.84 -4.55 14.59
C HIS A 57 8.00 -5.27 15.27
N PHE A 58 9.17 -4.65 15.33
CA PHE A 58 10.32 -5.22 16.04
C PHE A 58 10.03 -5.39 17.53
N VAL A 59 9.44 -4.35 18.16
CA VAL A 59 9.07 -4.42 19.59
C VAL A 59 7.97 -5.45 19.82
N THR A 60 6.93 -5.48 19.00
CA THR A 60 5.83 -6.43 19.16
C THR A 60 6.26 -7.88 18.92
N ALA A 61 7.21 -8.12 18.03
CA ALA A 61 7.79 -9.44 17.82
C ALA A 61 8.62 -9.92 19.02
N GLY A 62 9.31 -9.00 19.72
CA GLY A 62 10.17 -9.34 20.85
C GLY A 62 9.43 -9.40 22.19
N PHE A 63 8.46 -8.55 22.42
CA PHE A 63 7.79 -8.37 23.72
C PHE A 63 6.32 -8.80 23.76
N GLY A 64 5.80 -9.26 22.63
CA GLY A 64 4.39 -9.65 22.48
C GLY A 64 3.51 -8.57 21.90
N LEU A 65 2.36 -8.99 21.41
CA LEU A 65 1.37 -8.12 20.76
C LEU A 65 0.53 -7.38 21.80
N PRO A 66 0.17 -6.10 21.56
CA PRO A 66 -1.02 -5.52 22.17
C PRO A 66 -2.25 -6.33 21.71
N ALA A 67 -3.46 -5.93 22.10
CA ALA A 67 -4.66 -6.64 21.65
C ALA A 67 -4.64 -6.87 20.12
N ASP A 68 -4.92 -8.10 19.66
CA ASP A 68 -4.74 -8.55 18.28
C ASP A 68 -5.40 -7.62 17.24
N HIS A 69 -6.62 -7.17 17.50
CA HIS A 69 -7.36 -6.29 16.60
C HIS A 69 -6.74 -4.91 16.48
N TRP A 70 -6.18 -4.40 17.57
CA TRP A 70 -5.46 -3.14 17.57
C TRP A 70 -4.18 -3.24 16.74
N HIS A 71 -3.45 -4.34 16.91
CA HIS A 71 -2.26 -4.62 16.11
C HIS A 71 -2.59 -4.70 14.62
N MET A 72 -3.65 -5.43 14.24
CA MET A 72 -4.11 -5.52 12.84
C MET A 72 -4.48 -4.15 12.27
N GLY A 73 -5.19 -3.31 13.03
CA GLY A 73 -5.54 -1.95 12.62
C GLY A 73 -4.32 -1.09 12.33
N TRP A 74 -3.32 -1.10 13.20
CA TRP A 74 -2.06 -0.38 13.01
C TRP A 74 -1.25 -0.93 11.84
N HIS A 75 -1.14 -2.25 11.73
CA HIS A 75 -0.41 -2.90 10.64
C HIS A 75 -1.00 -2.51 9.28
N LEU A 76 -2.30 -2.66 9.09
CA LEU A 76 -2.98 -2.27 7.86
C LEU A 76 -2.87 -0.76 7.58
N SER A 77 -2.98 0.08 8.60
CA SER A 77 -2.84 1.53 8.42
C SER A 77 -1.47 1.92 7.88
N GLY A 78 -0.39 1.34 8.44
CA GLY A 78 0.97 1.57 7.95
C GLY A 78 1.16 1.06 6.52
N LEU A 79 0.61 -0.12 6.21
CA LEU A 79 0.64 -0.69 4.86
C LEU A 79 -0.07 0.23 3.85
N PHE A 80 -1.28 0.73 4.17
CA PHE A 80 -2.01 1.65 3.28
C PHE A 80 -1.25 2.95 3.06
N ILE A 81 -0.68 3.55 4.12
CA ILE A 81 0.10 4.79 3.99
C ILE A 81 1.29 4.58 3.05
N LEU A 82 2.11 3.57 3.30
CA LEU A 82 3.33 3.35 2.54
C LEU A 82 3.02 2.95 1.10
N THR A 83 2.06 2.05 0.88
CA THR A 83 1.75 1.55 -0.45
C THR A 83 1.13 2.63 -1.34
N TYR A 84 0.12 3.36 -0.87
CA TYR A 84 -0.50 4.42 -1.69
C TYR A 84 0.43 5.61 -1.93
N ALA A 85 1.37 5.86 -1.02
CA ALA A 85 2.37 6.90 -1.24
C ALA A 85 3.41 6.49 -2.29
N LEU A 86 3.87 5.24 -2.28
CA LEU A 86 5.00 4.78 -3.07
C LEU A 86 4.61 4.12 -4.38
N PHE A 87 3.49 3.39 -4.44
CA PHE A 87 3.08 2.64 -5.63
C PHE A 87 1.95 3.36 -6.39
N PRO A 88 2.22 3.93 -7.57
CA PRO A 88 1.22 4.61 -8.36
C PRO A 88 0.25 3.61 -9.01
N ILE A 89 -1.01 4.02 -9.22
CA ILE A 89 -2.01 3.22 -9.94
C ILE A 89 -1.71 3.12 -11.45
N PHE A 90 -1.12 4.19 -12.01
CA PHE A 90 -0.77 4.28 -13.42
C PHE A 90 0.73 4.49 -13.56
N LYS A 91 1.35 3.85 -14.55
CA LYS A 91 2.71 4.19 -14.95
C LYS A 91 2.76 5.67 -15.35
N SER A 92 3.85 6.34 -14.99
CA SER A 92 4.03 7.80 -15.04
C SER A 92 3.68 8.46 -16.39
N ASP A 93 3.72 7.72 -17.49
CA ASP A 93 3.65 8.22 -18.86
C ASP A 93 2.23 8.19 -19.46
N SER A 94 1.21 7.81 -18.69
CA SER A 94 -0.15 7.79 -19.23
C SER A 94 -0.73 9.21 -19.25
N ALA A 95 -1.22 9.65 -20.42
CA ALA A 95 -1.90 10.93 -20.58
C ALA A 95 -3.13 11.08 -19.66
N PHE A 96 -3.75 9.96 -19.30
CA PHE A 96 -4.84 9.89 -18.35
C PHE A 96 -4.38 10.21 -16.93
N ALA A 97 -3.22 9.66 -16.51
CA ALA A 97 -2.62 9.96 -15.21
C ALA A 97 -2.33 11.45 -15.03
N MET A 98 -1.83 12.11 -16.07
CA MET A 98 -1.56 13.56 -16.07
C MET A 98 -2.84 14.40 -15.96
N LYS A 99 -3.93 13.97 -16.58
CA LYS A 99 -5.20 14.69 -16.55
C LYS A 99 -5.93 14.58 -15.21
N VAL A 100 -5.88 13.42 -14.57
CA VAL A 100 -6.57 13.13 -13.29
C VAL A 100 -5.79 13.65 -12.08
N SER A 101 -4.47 13.82 -12.20
CA SER A 101 -3.61 14.19 -11.08
C SER A 101 -3.26 15.67 -11.01
N ARG A 102 -4.20 16.57 -11.26
CA ARG A 102 -3.98 18.03 -11.17
C ARG A 102 -3.66 18.50 -9.74
N LEU A 103 -4.26 17.86 -8.72
CA LEU A 103 -3.99 18.12 -7.31
C LEU A 103 -3.02 17.07 -6.78
N ARG A 104 -1.86 17.51 -6.27
CA ARG A 104 -0.79 16.64 -5.77
C ARG A 104 -0.21 17.18 -4.48
N LEU A 105 0.12 16.28 -3.57
CA LEU A 105 0.93 16.58 -2.38
C LEU A 105 2.27 15.86 -2.51
N GLY A 106 3.35 16.61 -2.77
CA GLY A 106 4.69 16.04 -2.91
C GLY A 106 4.80 14.91 -3.93
N ASN A 107 4.16 15.06 -5.08
CA ASN A 107 3.98 14.11 -6.18
C ASN A 107 2.95 12.99 -5.95
N ILE A 108 2.28 12.94 -4.79
CA ILE A 108 1.18 12.00 -4.54
C ILE A 108 -0.12 12.61 -5.07
N PRO A 109 -0.83 11.97 -6.00
CA PRO A 109 -2.12 12.45 -6.48
C PRO A 109 -3.21 12.42 -5.41
N LEU A 110 -4.19 13.30 -5.53
CA LEU A 110 -5.29 13.40 -4.57
C LEU A 110 -6.06 12.08 -4.40
N TYR A 111 -6.27 11.33 -5.48
CA TYR A 111 -7.00 10.05 -5.39
C TYR A 111 -6.25 9.02 -4.53
N ASP A 112 -4.91 8.97 -4.59
CA ASP A 112 -4.10 8.10 -3.72
C ASP A 112 -4.17 8.56 -2.26
N LEU A 113 -4.23 9.88 -2.01
CA LEU A 113 -4.44 10.42 -0.66
C LEU A 113 -5.83 10.05 -0.11
N VAL A 114 -6.86 10.06 -0.96
CA VAL A 114 -8.21 9.63 -0.57
C VAL A 114 -8.22 8.13 -0.23
N PHE A 115 -7.62 7.29 -1.07
CA PHE A 115 -7.53 5.85 -0.81
C PHE A 115 -6.70 5.54 0.44
N MET A 116 -5.60 6.27 0.65
CA MET A 116 -4.81 6.21 1.88
C MET A 116 -5.67 6.54 3.10
N ALA A 117 -6.39 7.65 3.07
CA ALA A 117 -7.24 8.09 4.18
C ALA A 117 -8.38 7.09 4.45
N LEU A 118 -9.03 6.58 3.41
CA LEU A 118 -10.07 5.55 3.54
C LEU A 118 -9.49 4.25 4.11
N GLY A 119 -8.32 3.83 3.66
CA GLY A 119 -7.63 2.64 4.16
C GLY A 119 -7.29 2.78 5.64
N VAL A 120 -6.70 3.90 6.04
CA VAL A 120 -6.36 4.19 7.45
C VAL A 120 -7.63 4.26 8.30
N ALA A 121 -8.66 4.98 7.86
CA ALA A 121 -9.92 5.09 8.61
C ALA A 121 -10.58 3.73 8.82
N SER A 122 -10.63 2.90 7.76
CA SER A 122 -11.22 1.57 7.82
C SER A 122 -10.41 0.63 8.72
N SER A 123 -9.08 0.69 8.65
CA SER A 123 -8.19 -0.13 9.49
C SER A 123 -8.29 0.26 10.97
N LEU A 124 -8.33 1.57 11.26
CA LEU A 124 -8.52 2.06 12.63
C LEU A 124 -9.90 1.71 13.16
N TYR A 125 -10.94 1.74 12.30
CA TYR A 125 -12.27 1.29 12.70
C TYR A 125 -12.24 -0.15 13.20
N VAL A 126 -11.59 -1.07 12.51
CA VAL A 126 -11.46 -2.48 12.94
C VAL A 126 -10.79 -2.57 14.32
N GLY A 127 -9.72 -1.81 14.54
CA GLY A 127 -9.01 -1.78 15.82
C GLY A 127 -9.85 -1.21 16.98
N LEU A 128 -10.64 -0.16 16.72
CA LEU A 128 -11.46 0.53 17.72
C LEU A 128 -12.79 -0.18 17.97
N ALA A 129 -13.44 -0.68 16.92
CA ALA A 129 -14.77 -1.29 16.99
C ALA A 129 -14.78 -2.59 17.79
N TRP A 130 -13.62 -3.22 18.01
CA TRP A 130 -13.48 -4.37 18.91
C TRP A 130 -14.02 -4.08 20.31
N ARG A 131 -13.70 -2.92 20.87
CA ARG A 131 -14.17 -2.47 22.21
C ARG A 131 -15.51 -1.72 22.15
N GLY A 132 -16.09 -1.60 20.96
CA GLY A 132 -17.20 -0.71 20.71
C GLY A 132 -16.80 0.75 20.58
N ILE A 133 -17.69 1.56 20.02
CA ILE A 133 -17.55 3.01 19.88
C ILE A 133 -18.83 3.65 20.41
N PRO A 134 -18.93 3.90 21.73
CA PRO A 134 -20.17 4.41 22.34
C PRO A 134 -20.66 5.72 21.72
N ALA A 135 -19.74 6.58 21.29
CA ALA A 135 -20.08 7.84 20.62
C ALA A 135 -20.84 7.67 19.31
N LEU A 136 -20.73 6.50 18.66
CA LEU A 136 -21.45 6.14 17.43
C LEU A 136 -22.56 5.12 17.69
N GLY A 137 -22.84 4.78 18.93
CA GLY A 137 -23.82 3.74 19.29
C GLY A 137 -23.39 2.34 18.84
N ILE A 138 -22.08 2.11 18.66
CA ILE A 138 -21.54 0.83 18.22
C ILE A 138 -21.15 0.02 19.45
N GLU A 139 -21.83 -1.12 19.64
CA GLU A 139 -21.52 -2.08 20.68
C GLU A 139 -20.19 -2.80 20.44
N GLU A 140 -19.65 -3.42 21.46
CA GLU A 140 -18.48 -4.27 21.38
C GLU A 140 -18.69 -5.40 20.35
N GLN A 141 -17.64 -5.73 19.58
CA GLN A 141 -17.74 -6.68 18.46
C GLN A 141 -18.16 -8.09 18.91
N THR A 142 -17.78 -8.49 20.10
CA THR A 142 -18.21 -9.78 20.70
C THR A 142 -19.72 -9.95 20.74
N PHE A 143 -20.45 -8.88 20.99
CA PHE A 143 -21.93 -8.89 21.00
C PHE A 143 -22.56 -8.81 19.61
N ARG A 144 -21.76 -8.53 18.57
CA ARG A 144 -22.20 -8.37 17.19
C ARG A 144 -21.74 -9.50 16.27
N MET A 145 -21.11 -10.54 16.82
CA MET A 145 -20.69 -11.72 16.04
C MET A 145 -21.90 -12.37 15.37
N GLY A 146 -21.81 -12.51 14.04
CA GLY A 146 -22.92 -13.05 13.23
C GLY A 146 -24.03 -12.05 12.88
N ASN A 147 -24.02 -10.83 13.44
CA ASN A 147 -24.97 -9.77 13.13
C ASN A 147 -24.24 -8.42 12.96
N PRO A 148 -23.47 -8.24 11.86
CA PRO A 148 -22.70 -7.02 11.63
C PRO A 148 -23.64 -5.83 11.42
N ASN A 149 -23.24 -4.67 11.96
CA ASN A 149 -23.94 -3.42 11.70
C ASN A 149 -23.52 -2.80 10.34
N GLY A 150 -24.20 -1.73 9.92
CA GLY A 150 -23.91 -1.06 8.65
C GLY A 150 -22.47 -0.53 8.52
N TYR A 151 -21.86 -0.12 9.63
CA TYR A 151 -20.47 0.35 9.64
C TYR A 151 -19.49 -0.82 9.45
N ASP A 152 -19.76 -1.98 10.07
CA ASP A 152 -18.93 -3.17 9.89
C ASP A 152 -18.88 -3.60 8.42
N VAL A 153 -20.06 -3.61 7.78
CA VAL A 153 -20.17 -3.96 6.36
C VAL A 153 -19.48 -2.91 5.49
N PHE A 154 -19.73 -1.62 5.73
CA PHE A 154 -19.14 -0.52 4.96
C PHE A 154 -17.61 -0.54 5.00
N PHE A 155 -17.02 -0.51 6.19
CA PHE A 155 -15.56 -0.51 6.34
C PHE A 155 -14.93 -1.84 5.92
N GLY A 156 -15.60 -2.97 6.14
CA GLY A 156 -15.17 -4.27 5.68
C GLY A 156 -15.05 -4.35 4.16
N VAL A 157 -16.06 -3.87 3.44
CA VAL A 157 -16.03 -3.82 1.96
C VAL A 157 -14.89 -2.91 1.47
N ILE A 158 -14.74 -1.72 2.09
CA ILE A 158 -13.64 -0.80 1.72
C ILE A 158 -12.29 -1.47 1.91
N ILE A 159 -12.02 -2.11 3.05
CA ILE A 159 -10.75 -2.79 3.30
C ILE A 159 -10.48 -3.85 2.22
N ILE A 160 -11.46 -4.69 1.90
CA ILE A 160 -11.30 -5.75 0.89
C ILE A 160 -10.92 -5.14 -0.46
N LEU A 161 -11.65 -4.12 -0.92
CA LEU A 161 -11.38 -3.47 -2.20
C LEU A 161 -10.00 -2.80 -2.23
N LEU A 162 -9.62 -2.11 -1.16
CA LEU A 162 -8.33 -1.45 -1.07
C LEU A 162 -7.16 -2.43 -0.97
N VAL A 163 -7.32 -3.56 -0.26
CA VAL A 163 -6.30 -4.61 -0.22
C VAL A 163 -6.11 -5.26 -1.58
N LEU A 164 -7.19 -5.49 -2.33
CA LEU A 164 -7.12 -6.00 -3.70
C LEU A 164 -6.43 -4.98 -4.63
N ASP A 165 -6.71 -3.67 -4.48
CA ASP A 165 -6.02 -2.63 -5.24
C ASP A 165 -4.53 -2.55 -4.88
N ILE A 166 -4.15 -2.68 -3.60
CA ILE A 166 -2.76 -2.77 -3.18
C ILE A 166 -2.06 -3.98 -3.83
N ALA A 167 -2.67 -5.16 -3.75
CA ALA A 167 -2.12 -6.36 -4.36
C ALA A 167 -1.90 -6.17 -5.87
N ARG A 168 -2.86 -5.58 -6.57
CA ARG A 168 -2.74 -5.26 -7.98
C ARG A 168 -1.55 -4.32 -8.26
N ARG A 169 -1.38 -3.27 -7.46
CA ARG A 169 -0.29 -2.28 -7.64
C ARG A 169 1.10 -2.86 -7.37
N THR A 170 1.22 -3.69 -6.36
CA THR A 170 2.51 -4.28 -5.95
C THR A 170 2.93 -5.44 -6.84
N LEU A 171 1.98 -6.21 -7.37
CA LEU A 171 2.24 -7.30 -8.30
C LEU A 171 2.38 -6.84 -9.76
N GLY A 172 2.12 -5.55 -10.06
CA GLY A 172 2.24 -5.00 -11.41
C GLY A 172 1.19 -5.50 -12.41
N LEU A 173 0.03 -5.97 -11.92
CA LEU A 173 -1.09 -6.47 -12.72
C LEU A 173 -1.94 -5.33 -13.30
#